data_55bfea604fbe14b85ce7b1940396c967
#
_entry.id   55bfea604fbe14b85ce7b1940396c967
#
_cell.length_a   1.000
_cell.length_b   1.000
_cell.length_c   1.000
_cell.angle_alpha   90.00
_cell.angle_beta   90.00
_cell.angle_gamma   90.00
#
_symmetry.space_group_name_H-M   'P 1'
#
loop_
_entity.id
_entity.type
_entity.pdbx_description
1 polymer ?
#
loop_
_entity_poly.entity_id
_entity_poly.type
_entity_poly.pdbx_seq_one_letter_code
_entity_poly.pdbx_strand_id
1 'polypeptide(L)'
;MSLMDYDAVTLGHRELELDFKILDDQIAINHTPVICSNLLLDGVSYGQKYVLTQRDSVTIGIVSAFGPTQGTSQDRQTDSPWTFGDVESALPSVMEELESRSNILILLSQMGLWKTLELIDDFPQIDVAVVGDEGKTIRNPILYRNSLVVMSGNRGQYVGKLDLTFDQDGGMLSYFGDLIPLNETVQDNPEIAALVAEFKNRVEDLAADSAYSVAGRSETGGTSPQGYVGASACQDCHSWIYTKWQVTPHRHAFQVLYQERQHANPECIPCHVVGYGQGGYIDIATTPRLTDVQCENCHGKGSSHAANPQTATSEVVSESACLTCHCGKWGDDFDYSTAVKSVH
;
A
#
# COMPACT_ATOMS: atom_id res chain seq x y z
N MET A 1 10.24 12.63 -1.90
CA MET A 1 10.38 12.46 -3.37
C MET A 1 11.36 13.47 -3.97
N SER A 2 11.26 14.77 -3.69
CA SER A 2 12.21 15.77 -4.20
C SER A 2 13.70 15.47 -3.91
N LEU A 3 14.01 14.91 -2.74
CA LEU A 3 15.38 14.50 -2.39
C LEU A 3 15.89 13.25 -3.14
N MET A 4 15.01 12.53 -3.83
CA MET A 4 15.36 11.32 -4.59
C MET A 4 15.50 11.57 -6.09
N ASP A 5 15.26 12.81 -6.54
CA ASP A 5 15.44 13.29 -7.93
C ASP A 5 14.74 12.38 -8.96
N TYR A 6 13.45 12.07 -8.74
CA TYR A 6 12.67 11.31 -9.70
C TYR A 6 12.39 12.12 -10.96
N ASP A 7 12.54 11.53 -12.14
CA ASP A 7 12.15 12.14 -13.43
C ASP A 7 10.63 12.14 -13.61
N ALA A 8 9.95 11.08 -13.18
CA ALA A 8 8.51 10.95 -13.24
C ALA A 8 7.97 10.01 -12.15
N VAL A 9 6.78 10.32 -11.67
CA VAL A 9 6.03 9.50 -10.72
C VAL A 9 4.58 9.43 -11.19
N THR A 10 3.95 8.27 -11.15
CA THR A 10 2.50 8.16 -11.30
C THR A 10 1.84 7.92 -9.95
N LEU A 11 0.62 8.41 -9.76
CA LEU A 11 -0.16 8.15 -8.56
C LEU A 11 -0.58 6.67 -8.52
N GLY A 12 -0.82 6.14 -7.35
CA GLY A 12 -1.45 4.85 -7.15
C GLY A 12 -2.91 5.01 -6.71
N HIS A 13 -3.65 3.91 -6.64
CA HIS A 13 -5.05 3.94 -6.20
C HIS A 13 -5.21 4.44 -4.76
N ARG A 14 -4.21 4.20 -3.89
CA ARG A 14 -4.23 4.66 -2.50
C ARG A 14 -4.07 6.16 -2.35
N GLU A 15 -3.30 6.79 -3.21
CA GLU A 15 -3.17 8.25 -3.24
C GLU A 15 -4.50 8.90 -3.61
N LEU A 16 -5.31 8.24 -4.45
CA LEU A 16 -6.63 8.74 -4.84
C LEU A 16 -7.71 8.58 -3.74
N GLU A 17 -7.42 7.86 -2.66
CA GLU A 17 -8.28 7.80 -1.46
C GLU A 17 -8.07 9.01 -0.53
N LEU A 18 -6.99 9.77 -0.71
CA LEU A 18 -6.73 10.98 0.06
C LEU A 18 -7.63 12.12 -0.40
N ASP A 19 -7.85 13.08 0.51
CA ASP A 19 -8.46 14.37 0.12
C ASP A 19 -7.59 15.01 -0.97
N PHE A 20 -8.22 15.37 -2.11
CA PHE A 20 -7.50 15.84 -3.30
C PHE A 20 -6.68 17.10 -3.01
N LYS A 21 -7.19 17.99 -2.15
CA LYS A 21 -6.51 19.23 -1.80
C LYS A 21 -5.22 18.95 -1.03
N ILE A 22 -5.26 17.97 -0.12
CA ILE A 22 -4.05 17.55 0.62
C ILE A 22 -3.04 16.96 -0.36
N LEU A 23 -3.49 16.10 -1.27
CA LEU A 23 -2.63 15.48 -2.27
C LEU A 23 -1.99 16.55 -3.19
N ASP A 24 -2.79 17.46 -3.73
CA ASP A 24 -2.34 18.51 -4.64
C ASP A 24 -1.36 19.48 -3.96
N ASP A 25 -1.68 19.93 -2.72
CA ASP A 25 -0.79 20.76 -1.90
C ASP A 25 0.57 20.04 -1.67
N GLN A 26 0.56 18.74 -1.38
CA GLN A 26 1.79 17.97 -1.15
C GLN A 26 2.62 17.78 -2.44
N ILE A 27 1.98 17.55 -3.57
CA ILE A 27 2.63 17.46 -4.87
C ILE A 27 3.31 18.80 -5.20
N ALA A 28 2.58 19.92 -5.01
CA ALA A 28 3.09 21.26 -5.29
C ALA A 28 4.25 21.67 -4.37
N ILE A 29 4.10 21.48 -3.05
CA ILE A 29 5.12 21.83 -2.05
C ILE A 29 6.42 21.04 -2.29
N ASN A 30 6.31 19.76 -2.62
CA ASN A 30 7.46 18.88 -2.79
C ASN A 30 7.99 18.86 -4.24
N HIS A 31 7.40 19.61 -5.15
CA HIS A 31 7.74 19.61 -6.58
C HIS A 31 7.85 18.19 -7.17
N THR A 32 6.90 17.31 -6.75
CA THR A 32 6.90 15.92 -7.20
C THR A 32 6.50 15.88 -8.68
N PRO A 33 7.30 15.24 -9.57
CA PRO A 33 7.03 15.22 -11.00
C PRO A 33 5.94 14.18 -11.34
N VAL A 34 4.71 14.47 -10.92
CA VAL A 34 3.56 13.58 -11.13
C VAL A 34 3.05 13.69 -12.56
N ILE A 35 2.90 12.54 -13.20
CA ILE A 35 2.28 12.41 -14.52
C ILE A 35 0.98 11.60 -14.43
N CYS A 36 -0.05 12.08 -15.14
CA CYS A 36 -1.38 11.47 -15.16
C CYS A 36 -1.98 11.61 -16.58
N SER A 37 -1.77 10.63 -17.46
CA SER A 37 -2.17 10.78 -18.86
C SER A 37 -3.66 10.64 -19.09
N ASN A 38 -4.36 9.82 -18.29
CA ASN A 38 -5.81 9.59 -18.41
C ASN A 38 -6.59 9.73 -17.09
N LEU A 39 -6.00 10.37 -16.07
CA LEU A 39 -6.69 10.65 -14.81
C LEU A 39 -7.43 11.98 -14.89
N LEU A 40 -8.67 12.00 -14.43
CA LEU A 40 -9.55 13.16 -14.41
C LEU A 40 -9.96 13.47 -12.97
N LEU A 41 -9.95 14.76 -12.62
CA LEU A 41 -10.53 15.30 -11.39
C LEU A 41 -11.75 16.12 -11.78
N ASP A 42 -12.94 15.75 -11.30
CA ASP A 42 -14.22 16.36 -11.67
C ASP A 42 -14.41 16.47 -13.20
N GLY A 43 -13.95 15.46 -13.95
CA GLY A 43 -14.04 15.38 -15.40
C GLY A 43 -13.01 16.23 -16.18
N VAL A 44 -12.07 16.88 -15.46
CA VAL A 44 -10.98 17.66 -16.07
C VAL A 44 -9.66 16.91 -15.94
N SER A 45 -8.86 16.89 -17.02
CA SER A 45 -7.54 16.23 -17.00
C SER A 45 -6.67 16.79 -15.87
N TYR A 46 -6.12 15.89 -15.04
CA TYR A 46 -5.29 16.24 -13.89
C TYR A 46 -3.81 16.06 -14.18
N GLY A 47 -3.00 17.05 -13.80
CA GLY A 47 -1.54 16.99 -13.88
C GLY A 47 -0.97 17.03 -15.30
N GLN A 48 0.29 16.65 -15.43
CA GLN A 48 0.98 16.53 -16.73
C GLN A 48 0.67 15.19 -17.38
N LYS A 49 0.44 15.19 -18.69
CA LYS A 49 0.14 13.94 -19.41
C LYS A 49 1.37 13.07 -19.64
N TYR A 50 2.54 13.68 -19.78
CA TYR A 50 3.82 13.01 -19.98
C TYR A 50 4.98 13.90 -19.55
N VAL A 51 6.17 13.30 -19.45
CA VAL A 51 7.44 13.99 -19.26
C VAL A 51 8.40 13.59 -20.38
N LEU A 52 9.20 14.56 -20.84
CA LEU A 52 10.39 14.32 -21.66
C LEU A 52 11.61 14.64 -20.80
N THR A 53 12.48 13.65 -20.63
CA THR A 53 13.77 13.82 -19.94
C THR A 53 14.90 13.43 -20.87
N GLN A 54 16.08 14.01 -20.70
CA GLN A 54 17.24 13.72 -21.52
C GLN A 54 18.36 13.16 -20.65
N ARG A 55 18.96 12.09 -21.11
CA ARG A 55 20.14 11.49 -20.54
C ARG A 55 21.17 11.32 -21.66
N ASP A 56 22.29 12.07 -21.56
CA ASP A 56 23.28 12.18 -22.62
C ASP A 56 22.65 12.58 -23.98
N SER A 57 22.73 11.68 -24.96
CA SER A 57 22.14 11.88 -26.28
C SER A 57 20.76 11.27 -26.47
N VAL A 58 20.22 10.61 -25.42
CA VAL A 58 18.95 9.87 -25.45
C VAL A 58 17.84 10.71 -24.84
N THR A 59 16.77 10.94 -25.59
CA THR A 59 15.54 11.54 -25.09
C THR A 59 14.56 10.44 -24.71
N ILE A 60 14.06 10.49 -23.49
CA ILE A 60 13.14 9.51 -22.91
C ILE A 60 11.78 10.16 -22.73
N GLY A 61 10.76 9.60 -23.36
CA GLY A 61 9.35 9.93 -23.14
C GLY A 61 8.77 9.03 -22.06
N ILE A 62 8.10 9.62 -21.08
CA ILE A 62 7.45 8.87 -19.99
C ILE A 62 5.99 9.24 -19.95
N VAL A 63 5.12 8.23 -20.05
CA VAL A 63 3.66 8.34 -20.06
C VAL A 63 3.07 7.45 -18.99
N SER A 64 1.86 7.71 -18.53
CA SER A 64 1.18 6.85 -17.55
C SER A 64 -0.16 6.35 -18.05
N ALA A 65 -0.62 5.23 -17.49
CA ALA A 65 -1.95 4.70 -17.74
C ALA A 65 -2.57 4.21 -16.43
N PHE A 66 -3.82 4.65 -16.21
CA PHE A 66 -4.65 4.22 -15.10
C PHE A 66 -5.82 3.39 -15.59
N GLY A 67 -6.23 2.41 -14.78
CA GLY A 67 -7.43 1.63 -15.02
C GLY A 67 -8.03 1.11 -13.72
N PRO A 68 -9.24 0.57 -13.75
CA PRO A 68 -9.84 -0.05 -12.57
C PRO A 68 -9.02 -1.26 -12.12
N THR A 69 -8.75 -1.35 -10.83
CA THR A 69 -8.10 -2.51 -10.21
C THR A 69 -8.99 -3.73 -10.22
N GLN A 70 -8.41 -4.92 -10.41
CA GLN A 70 -9.14 -6.17 -10.21
C GLN A 70 -9.50 -6.31 -8.72
N GLY A 71 -10.80 -6.36 -8.42
CA GLY A 71 -11.32 -6.58 -7.06
C GLY A 71 -11.79 -5.32 -6.31
N THR A 72 -11.55 -4.12 -6.82
CA THR A 72 -12.28 -2.94 -6.36
C THR A 72 -13.58 -2.84 -7.15
N SER A 73 -14.71 -3.16 -6.50
CA SER A 73 -16.01 -2.91 -7.11
C SER A 73 -16.11 -1.42 -7.46
N GLN A 74 -16.50 -1.10 -8.70
CA GLN A 74 -16.84 0.26 -9.13
C GLN A 74 -17.89 0.92 -8.20
N ASP A 75 -18.58 0.12 -7.39
CA ASP A 75 -19.60 0.55 -6.43
C ASP A 75 -19.07 1.37 -5.24
N ARG A 76 -17.74 1.39 -4.98
CA ARG A 76 -17.16 2.25 -3.93
C ARG A 76 -16.78 3.66 -4.41
N GLN A 77 -16.87 3.95 -5.71
CA GLN A 77 -16.45 5.23 -6.30
C GLN A 77 -17.58 6.23 -6.52
N THR A 78 -18.78 6.01 -6.01
CA THR A 78 -19.93 6.90 -6.26
C THR A 78 -19.74 8.34 -5.75
N ASP A 79 -18.82 8.57 -4.81
CA ASP A 79 -18.54 9.89 -4.24
C ASP A 79 -17.10 10.38 -4.47
N SER A 80 -16.29 9.68 -5.26
CA SER A 80 -14.92 10.10 -5.56
C SER A 80 -14.91 11.13 -6.69
N PRO A 81 -14.19 12.28 -6.55
CA PRO A 81 -14.02 13.24 -7.63
C PRO A 81 -13.09 12.72 -8.74
N TRP A 82 -12.38 11.61 -8.47
CA TRP A 82 -11.46 10.99 -9.41
C TRP A 82 -12.18 10.04 -10.36
N THR A 83 -11.91 10.20 -11.64
CA THR A 83 -12.38 9.29 -12.70
C THR A 83 -11.23 8.96 -13.65
N PHE A 84 -11.31 7.79 -14.29
CA PHE A 84 -10.34 7.40 -15.31
C PHE A 84 -10.94 7.71 -16.68
N GLY A 85 -10.21 8.51 -17.47
CA GLY A 85 -10.48 8.63 -18.88
C GLY A 85 -10.19 7.29 -19.58
N ASP A 86 -10.96 7.01 -20.62
CA ASP A 86 -10.68 5.85 -21.47
C ASP A 86 -9.28 5.95 -22.07
N VAL A 87 -8.47 4.92 -21.86
CA VAL A 87 -7.06 4.88 -22.28
C VAL A 87 -6.93 4.91 -23.80
N GLU A 88 -7.83 4.20 -24.50
CA GLU A 88 -7.85 4.15 -25.96
C GLU A 88 -8.16 5.51 -26.59
N SER A 89 -8.84 6.39 -25.87
CA SER A 89 -9.13 7.76 -26.31
C SER A 89 -8.09 8.79 -25.85
N ALA A 90 -7.49 8.58 -24.66
CA ALA A 90 -6.60 9.55 -24.03
C ALA A 90 -5.16 9.47 -24.54
N LEU A 91 -4.65 8.27 -24.83
CA LEU A 91 -3.24 8.06 -25.16
C LEU A 91 -2.84 8.29 -26.62
N PRO A 92 -3.64 8.05 -27.67
CA PRO A 92 -3.16 8.08 -29.04
C PRO A 92 -2.42 9.37 -29.40
N SER A 93 -2.98 10.53 -29.08
CA SER A 93 -2.35 11.83 -29.38
C SER A 93 -1.05 12.08 -28.61
N VAL A 94 -0.98 11.58 -27.38
CA VAL A 94 0.22 11.69 -26.52
C VAL A 94 1.31 10.76 -27.04
N MET A 95 0.96 9.55 -27.46
CA MET A 95 1.86 8.55 -27.99
C MET A 95 2.46 9.01 -29.32
N GLU A 96 1.64 9.55 -30.24
CA GLU A 96 2.10 10.10 -31.53
C GLU A 96 3.08 11.27 -31.33
N GLU A 97 2.80 12.15 -30.36
CA GLU A 97 3.70 13.25 -30.03
C GLU A 97 5.02 12.74 -29.45
N LEU A 98 4.98 11.78 -28.53
CA LEU A 98 6.18 11.22 -27.90
C LEU A 98 7.03 10.40 -28.86
N GLU A 99 6.44 9.60 -29.74
CA GLU A 99 7.14 8.83 -30.76
C GLU A 99 8.00 9.72 -31.65
N SER A 100 7.53 10.92 -31.98
CA SER A 100 8.28 11.89 -32.79
C SER A 100 9.39 12.63 -32.03
N ARG A 101 9.39 12.60 -30.68
CA ARG A 101 10.23 13.44 -29.82
C ARG A 101 11.13 12.66 -28.85
N SER A 102 10.97 11.36 -28.76
CA SER A 102 11.76 10.52 -27.86
C SER A 102 12.43 9.37 -28.59
N ASN A 103 13.54 8.90 -28.03
CA ASN A 103 14.26 7.72 -28.51
C ASN A 103 13.77 6.46 -27.81
N ILE A 104 13.24 6.62 -26.57
CA ILE A 104 12.73 5.56 -25.73
C ILE A 104 11.39 6.03 -25.16
N LEU A 105 10.39 5.16 -25.17
CA LEU A 105 9.09 5.40 -24.59
C LEU A 105 8.83 4.47 -23.38
N ILE A 106 8.65 5.06 -22.21
CA ILE A 106 8.37 4.34 -20.97
C ILE A 106 6.92 4.56 -20.57
N LEU A 107 6.19 3.47 -20.33
CA LEU A 107 4.85 3.47 -19.76
C LEU A 107 4.92 3.16 -18.27
N LEU A 108 4.38 4.04 -17.41
CA LEU A 108 4.09 3.77 -16.01
C LEU A 108 2.63 3.31 -15.89
N SER A 109 2.39 2.02 -15.71
CA SER A 109 1.05 1.44 -15.71
C SER A 109 0.54 1.13 -14.30
N GLN A 110 -0.65 1.63 -13.99
CA GLN A 110 -1.46 1.30 -12.80
C GLN A 110 -2.71 0.50 -13.21
N MET A 111 -2.55 -0.43 -14.16
CA MET A 111 -3.64 -1.24 -14.71
C MET A 111 -3.46 -2.74 -14.43
N GLY A 112 -2.37 -3.12 -13.75
CA GLY A 112 -1.96 -4.50 -13.60
C GLY A 112 -1.36 -5.11 -14.87
N LEU A 113 -0.79 -6.32 -14.74
CA LEU A 113 0.00 -6.93 -15.80
C LEU A 113 -0.80 -7.18 -17.08
N TRP A 114 -1.95 -7.83 -16.97
CA TRP A 114 -2.71 -8.26 -18.15
C TRP A 114 -3.20 -7.09 -19.00
N LYS A 115 -3.75 -6.06 -18.35
CA LYS A 115 -4.18 -4.85 -19.05
C LYS A 115 -3.01 -4.06 -19.64
N THR A 116 -1.84 -4.12 -19.03
CA THR A 116 -0.63 -3.51 -19.59
C THR A 116 -0.17 -4.24 -20.85
N LEU A 117 -0.30 -5.58 -20.89
CA LEU A 117 0.04 -6.35 -22.11
C LEU A 117 -0.93 -6.04 -23.26
N GLU A 118 -2.24 -5.92 -22.98
CA GLU A 118 -3.23 -5.46 -23.95
C GLU A 118 -2.85 -4.06 -24.49
N LEU A 119 -2.45 -3.16 -23.61
CA LEU A 119 -2.06 -1.81 -23.99
C LEU A 119 -0.80 -1.76 -24.87
N ILE A 120 0.16 -2.67 -24.64
CA ILE A 120 1.34 -2.83 -25.51
C ILE A 120 0.93 -3.34 -26.90
N ASP A 121 -0.07 -4.19 -27.01
CA ASP A 121 -0.58 -4.62 -28.33
C ASP A 121 -1.19 -3.44 -29.11
N ASP A 122 -1.85 -2.49 -28.43
CA ASP A 122 -2.45 -1.30 -29.03
C ASP A 122 -1.41 -0.20 -29.34
N PHE A 123 -0.36 -0.11 -28.52
CA PHE A 123 0.71 0.89 -28.64
C PHE A 123 2.10 0.23 -28.74
N PRO A 124 2.45 -0.38 -29.88
CA PRO A 124 3.69 -1.15 -30.04
C PRO A 124 4.99 -0.29 -30.00
N GLN A 125 4.88 1.02 -29.95
CA GLN A 125 6.00 1.97 -29.76
C GLN A 125 6.46 2.06 -28.30
N ILE A 126 5.78 1.41 -27.35
CA ILE A 126 6.24 1.33 -25.96
C ILE A 126 7.46 0.41 -25.89
N ASP A 127 8.61 0.95 -25.43
CA ASP A 127 9.83 0.16 -25.25
C ASP A 127 9.89 -0.52 -23.89
N VAL A 128 9.43 0.17 -22.83
CA VAL A 128 9.44 -0.33 -21.46
C VAL A 128 8.10 -0.03 -20.79
N ALA A 129 7.51 -1.05 -20.13
CA ALA A 129 6.36 -0.89 -19.27
C ALA A 129 6.74 -1.23 -17.82
N VAL A 130 6.65 -0.25 -16.93
CA VAL A 130 6.78 -0.41 -15.48
C VAL A 130 5.38 -0.60 -14.91
N VAL A 131 5.10 -1.80 -14.43
CA VAL A 131 3.76 -2.17 -13.96
C VAL A 131 3.70 -2.09 -12.44
N GLY A 132 2.76 -1.31 -11.94
CA GLY A 132 2.37 -1.22 -10.53
C GLY A 132 1.09 -2.00 -10.23
N ASP A 133 0.54 -1.77 -9.04
CA ASP A 133 -0.78 -2.16 -8.56
C ASP A 133 -0.98 -3.64 -8.14
N GLU A 134 -0.18 -4.59 -8.58
CA GLU A 134 -0.40 -6.01 -8.24
C GLU A 134 0.45 -6.53 -7.05
N GLY A 135 1.40 -5.74 -6.56
CA GLY A 135 2.30 -6.15 -5.47
C GLY A 135 3.24 -7.31 -5.80
N LYS A 136 3.22 -7.78 -7.05
CA LYS A 136 4.06 -8.88 -7.54
C LYS A 136 5.44 -8.37 -7.98
N THR A 137 6.42 -9.25 -7.92
CA THR A 137 7.77 -9.00 -8.45
C THR A 137 8.04 -9.85 -9.69
N ILE A 138 8.69 -9.25 -10.67
CA ILE A 138 9.23 -9.95 -11.83
C ILE A 138 10.75 -9.79 -11.79
N ARG A 139 11.45 -10.85 -11.39
CA ARG A 139 12.91 -10.81 -11.22
C ARG A 139 13.64 -10.52 -12.53
N ASN A 140 13.23 -11.17 -13.62
CA ASN A 140 13.81 -10.94 -14.94
C ASN A 140 12.78 -10.23 -15.81
N PRO A 141 13.12 -9.15 -16.51
CA PRO A 141 12.22 -8.47 -17.43
C PRO A 141 11.55 -9.45 -18.40
N ILE A 142 10.26 -9.28 -18.63
CA ILE A 142 9.52 -10.06 -19.64
C ILE A 142 9.62 -9.29 -20.94
N LEU A 143 10.17 -9.93 -21.97
CA LEU A 143 10.05 -9.40 -23.33
C LEU A 143 8.70 -9.82 -23.90
N TYR A 144 7.80 -8.86 -24.07
CA TYR A 144 6.49 -9.04 -24.69
C TYR A 144 6.42 -8.18 -25.96
N ARG A 145 6.23 -8.82 -27.13
CA ARG A 145 6.42 -8.16 -28.41
C ARG A 145 7.82 -7.55 -28.49
N ASN A 146 7.90 -6.24 -28.65
CA ASN A 146 9.16 -5.48 -28.63
C ASN A 146 9.36 -4.70 -27.33
N SER A 147 8.48 -4.84 -26.36
CA SER A 147 8.48 -4.10 -25.09
C SER A 147 9.03 -4.94 -23.95
N LEU A 148 9.77 -4.32 -23.05
CA LEU A 148 10.20 -4.92 -21.79
C LEU A 148 9.19 -4.58 -20.69
N VAL A 149 8.69 -5.60 -20.02
CA VAL A 149 7.76 -5.45 -18.90
C VAL A 149 8.48 -5.77 -17.58
N VAL A 150 8.43 -4.83 -16.63
CA VAL A 150 9.10 -4.93 -15.34
C VAL A 150 8.15 -4.63 -14.19
N MET A 151 8.36 -5.32 -13.05
CA MET A 151 7.59 -5.11 -11.82
C MET A 151 8.54 -5.27 -10.63
N SER A 152 8.63 -4.27 -9.76
CA SER A 152 9.49 -4.29 -8.57
C SER A 152 8.76 -4.67 -7.27
N GLY A 153 7.48 -5.03 -7.34
CA GLY A 153 6.68 -5.34 -6.18
C GLY A 153 6.14 -4.10 -5.46
N ASN A 154 5.87 -4.24 -4.17
CA ASN A 154 5.27 -3.18 -3.36
C ASN A 154 6.12 -2.85 -2.12
N ARG A 155 5.70 -1.82 -1.37
CA ARG A 155 6.25 -1.42 -0.05
C ARG A 155 7.75 -1.15 -0.04
N GLY A 156 8.37 -0.82 -1.19
CA GLY A 156 9.79 -0.50 -1.26
C GLY A 156 10.72 -1.67 -0.91
N GLN A 157 10.31 -2.92 -1.12
CA GLN A 157 11.16 -4.09 -0.86
C GLN A 157 12.33 -4.19 -1.84
N TYR A 158 12.13 -3.72 -3.06
CA TYR A 158 13.12 -3.79 -4.14
C TYR A 158 13.23 -2.47 -4.89
N VAL A 159 14.42 -2.19 -5.38
CA VAL A 159 14.64 -1.24 -6.47
C VAL A 159 14.83 -2.04 -7.75
N GLY A 160 13.99 -1.79 -8.75
CA GLY A 160 14.18 -2.31 -10.10
C GLY A 160 15.30 -1.54 -10.80
N LYS A 161 16.28 -2.24 -11.35
CA LYS A 161 17.32 -1.69 -12.20
C LYS A 161 17.20 -2.33 -13.58
N LEU A 162 17.16 -1.50 -14.62
CA LEU A 162 17.09 -1.93 -16.01
C LEU A 162 18.18 -1.19 -16.80
N ASP A 163 19.18 -1.92 -17.26
CA ASP A 163 20.23 -1.42 -18.16
C ASP A 163 19.85 -1.76 -19.59
N LEU A 164 19.79 -0.74 -20.44
CA LEU A 164 19.44 -0.86 -21.86
C LEU A 164 20.61 -0.42 -22.73
N THR A 165 20.89 -1.16 -23.80
CA THR A 165 21.90 -0.82 -24.78
C THR A 165 21.21 -0.68 -26.15
N PHE A 166 21.48 0.42 -26.82
CA PHE A 166 20.90 0.73 -28.14
C PHE A 166 21.98 0.79 -29.22
N ASP A 167 21.60 0.50 -30.42
CA ASP A 167 22.44 0.76 -31.63
C ASP A 167 22.40 2.23 -32.02
N GLN A 168 23.13 2.56 -33.10
CA GLN A 168 23.21 3.93 -33.62
C GLN A 168 21.89 4.42 -34.24
N ASP A 169 21.02 3.49 -34.62
CA ASP A 169 19.71 3.75 -35.24
C ASP A 169 18.58 3.78 -34.23
N GLY A 170 18.89 3.57 -32.93
CA GLY A 170 17.93 3.57 -31.84
C GLY A 170 17.27 2.21 -31.56
N GLY A 171 17.70 1.15 -32.23
CA GLY A 171 17.23 -0.21 -31.96
C GLY A 171 17.81 -0.79 -30.66
N MET A 172 16.99 -1.43 -29.84
CA MET A 172 17.46 -2.08 -28.59
C MET A 172 18.33 -3.31 -28.93
N LEU A 173 19.61 -3.25 -28.61
CA LEU A 173 20.58 -4.34 -28.83
C LEU A 173 20.55 -5.38 -27.70
N SER A 174 20.50 -4.92 -26.47
CA SER A 174 20.49 -5.78 -25.29
C SER A 174 19.90 -5.09 -24.08
N TYR A 175 19.44 -5.89 -23.13
CA TYR A 175 18.98 -5.42 -21.84
C TYR A 175 19.45 -6.34 -20.72
N PHE A 176 19.59 -5.77 -19.53
CA PHE A 176 19.81 -6.51 -18.28
C PHE A 176 18.96 -5.88 -17.20
N GLY A 177 18.13 -6.70 -16.55
CA GLY A 177 17.29 -6.27 -15.45
C GLY A 177 17.62 -7.01 -14.16
N ASP A 178 17.58 -6.31 -13.03
CA ASP A 178 17.78 -6.87 -11.70
C ASP A 178 16.87 -6.20 -10.68
N LEU A 179 16.51 -6.95 -9.63
CA LEU A 179 15.81 -6.46 -8.45
C LEU A 179 16.77 -6.41 -7.27
N ILE A 180 17.14 -5.21 -6.89
CA ILE A 180 18.04 -4.96 -5.75
C ILE A 180 17.20 -4.95 -4.48
N PRO A 181 17.35 -5.94 -3.56
CA PRO A 181 16.57 -5.97 -2.34
C PRO A 181 17.00 -4.84 -1.39
N LEU A 182 16.04 -4.09 -0.89
CA LEU A 182 16.24 -3.07 0.15
C LEU A 182 16.09 -3.73 1.53
N ASN A 183 17.15 -4.36 1.98
CA ASN A 183 17.24 -5.03 3.27
C ASN A 183 18.32 -4.38 4.15
N GLU A 184 18.59 -4.96 5.31
CA GLU A 184 19.52 -4.46 6.31
C GLU A 184 20.98 -4.29 5.83
N THR A 185 21.33 -4.85 4.67
CA THR A 185 22.66 -4.69 4.07
C THR A 185 22.82 -3.39 3.28
N VAL A 186 21.70 -2.72 2.96
CA VAL A 186 21.70 -1.44 2.28
C VAL A 186 21.79 -0.32 3.31
N GLN A 187 22.84 0.47 3.22
CA GLN A 187 23.03 1.58 4.14
C GLN A 187 22.02 2.69 3.88
N ASP A 188 21.36 3.15 4.95
CA ASP A 188 20.44 4.28 4.88
C ASP A 188 21.15 5.57 4.44
N ASN A 189 20.49 6.35 3.60
CA ASN A 189 20.89 7.73 3.37
C ASN A 189 20.59 8.54 4.65
N PRO A 190 21.60 9.19 5.27
CA PRO A 190 21.42 9.85 6.57
C PRO A 190 20.40 10.99 6.54
N GLU A 191 20.26 11.71 5.41
CA GLU A 191 19.29 12.79 5.26
C GLU A 191 17.86 12.26 5.22
N ILE A 192 17.63 11.18 4.46
CA ILE A 192 16.33 10.50 4.40
C ILE A 192 15.99 9.85 5.74
N ALA A 193 16.97 9.20 6.39
CA ALA A 193 16.77 8.61 7.72
C ALA A 193 16.37 9.65 8.77
N ALA A 194 16.98 10.84 8.74
CA ALA A 194 16.59 11.95 9.62
C ALA A 194 15.15 12.42 9.36
N LEU A 195 14.75 12.55 8.09
CA LEU A 195 13.39 12.92 7.71
C LEU A 195 12.35 11.88 8.18
N VAL A 196 12.66 10.59 8.03
CA VAL A 196 11.81 9.49 8.52
C VAL A 196 11.70 9.53 10.05
N ALA A 197 12.80 9.80 10.77
CA ALA A 197 12.79 9.92 12.22
C ALA A 197 11.92 11.12 12.68
N GLU A 198 12.04 12.26 12.01
CA GLU A 198 11.20 13.43 12.28
C GLU A 198 9.71 13.12 12.04
N PHE A 199 9.37 12.46 10.94
CA PHE A 199 8.01 12.02 10.66
C PHE A 199 7.45 11.12 11.77
N LYS A 200 8.23 10.11 12.21
CA LYS A 200 7.84 9.22 13.32
C LYS A 200 7.56 10.01 14.61
N ASN A 201 8.43 10.97 14.96
CA ASN A 201 8.23 11.83 16.13
C ASN A 201 6.91 12.63 16.03
N ARG A 202 6.65 13.23 14.87
CA ARG A 202 5.42 14.02 14.67
C ARG A 202 4.15 13.15 14.76
N VAL A 203 4.19 11.91 14.25
CA VAL A 203 3.06 10.98 14.36
C VAL A 203 2.83 10.60 15.82
N GLU A 204 3.88 10.37 16.61
CA GLU A 204 3.78 10.10 18.06
C GLU A 204 3.19 11.29 18.81
N ASP A 205 3.65 12.51 18.53
CA ASP A 205 3.14 13.75 19.16
C ASP A 205 1.64 13.95 18.85
N LEU A 206 1.24 13.79 17.59
CA LEU A 206 -0.17 13.91 17.20
C LEU A 206 -1.06 12.83 17.84
N ALA A 207 -0.54 11.63 18.01
CA ALA A 207 -1.27 10.56 18.71
C ALA A 207 -1.41 10.87 20.20
N ALA A 208 -0.39 11.40 20.84
CA ALA A 208 -0.45 11.84 22.25
C ALA A 208 -1.46 12.98 22.47
N ASP A 209 -1.48 13.96 21.56
CA ASP A 209 -2.46 15.07 21.60
C ASP A 209 -3.90 14.57 21.37
N SER A 210 -4.09 13.61 20.46
CA SER A 210 -5.38 12.98 20.19
C SER A 210 -5.88 12.17 21.41
N ALA A 211 -5.00 11.38 22.03
CA ALA A 211 -5.30 10.64 23.23
C ALA A 211 -5.71 11.56 24.39
N TYR A 212 -4.99 12.67 24.57
CA TYR A 212 -5.33 13.69 25.56
C TYR A 212 -6.70 14.34 25.28
N SER A 213 -7.00 14.64 24.02
CA SER A 213 -8.30 15.23 23.64
C SER A 213 -9.48 14.28 23.85
N VAL A 214 -9.28 12.97 23.63
CA VAL A 214 -10.29 11.94 23.87
C VAL A 214 -10.48 11.67 25.36
N ALA A 215 -9.40 11.63 26.15
CA ALA A 215 -9.46 11.49 27.60
C ALA A 215 -10.21 12.66 28.27
N GLY A 216 -10.01 13.89 27.77
CA GLY A 216 -10.76 15.07 28.24
C GLY A 216 -12.27 15.07 27.89
N ARG A 217 -12.71 14.25 26.95
CA ARG A 217 -14.13 14.05 26.61
C ARG A 217 -14.78 12.91 27.40
N SER A 218 -13.99 12.10 28.09
CA SER A 218 -14.46 10.88 28.80
C SER A 218 -15.00 11.15 30.20
N GLU A 219 -15.19 12.40 30.63
CA GLU A 219 -15.84 12.68 31.94
C GLU A 219 -17.37 12.50 31.92
N THR A 220 -17.98 12.16 30.80
CA THR A 220 -19.42 11.83 30.77
C THR A 220 -19.69 10.49 30.07
N GLY A 221 -19.62 9.44 30.86
CA GLY A 221 -20.14 8.12 30.48
C GLY A 221 -19.20 7.30 29.62
N GLY A 222 -18.44 6.40 30.27
CA GLY A 222 -17.58 5.43 29.62
C GLY A 222 -18.33 4.65 28.53
N THR A 223 -18.08 4.97 27.27
CA THR A 223 -18.40 4.06 26.19
C THR A 223 -17.38 2.94 26.25
N SER A 224 -17.77 1.84 26.88
CA SER A 224 -17.16 0.53 26.70
C SER A 224 -16.96 0.34 25.17
N PRO A 225 -15.79 -0.13 24.70
CA PRO A 225 -15.57 -0.41 23.29
C PRO A 225 -16.77 -1.19 22.75
N GLN A 226 -17.36 -0.71 21.65
CA GLN A 226 -18.65 -1.24 21.16
C GLN A 226 -18.52 -2.73 20.80
N GLY A 227 -18.77 -3.60 21.79
CA GLY A 227 -18.79 -5.03 21.63
C GLY A 227 -17.45 -5.74 21.80
N TYR A 228 -16.32 -5.04 21.99
CA TYR A 228 -15.01 -5.65 22.26
C TYR A 228 -14.72 -5.70 23.76
N VAL A 229 -14.30 -6.87 24.27
CA VAL A 229 -14.07 -7.11 25.69
C VAL A 229 -12.61 -7.38 26.04
N GLY A 230 -11.79 -7.79 25.05
CA GLY A 230 -10.40 -8.19 25.24
C GLY A 230 -10.23 -9.63 25.74
N ALA A 231 -9.06 -10.20 25.48
CA ALA A 231 -8.78 -11.62 25.74
C ALA A 231 -8.95 -12.04 27.19
N SER A 232 -8.73 -11.15 28.16
CA SER A 232 -8.93 -11.45 29.58
C SER A 232 -10.36 -11.89 29.94
N ALA A 233 -11.36 -11.40 29.19
CA ALA A 233 -12.74 -11.81 29.38
C ALA A 233 -13.03 -13.26 28.92
N CYS A 234 -12.14 -13.83 28.10
CA CYS A 234 -12.26 -15.20 27.59
C CYS A 234 -11.61 -16.24 28.53
N GLN A 235 -10.71 -15.79 29.42
CA GLN A 235 -9.81 -16.63 30.20
C GLN A 235 -10.55 -17.66 31.09
N ASP A 236 -11.61 -17.25 31.76
CA ASP A 236 -12.27 -18.10 32.75
C ASP A 236 -12.94 -19.33 32.10
N CYS A 237 -13.50 -19.19 30.92
CA CYS A 237 -14.17 -20.29 30.22
C CYS A 237 -13.22 -21.01 29.24
N HIS A 238 -12.24 -20.32 28.68
CA HIS A 238 -11.31 -20.83 27.65
C HIS A 238 -9.86 -20.86 28.16
N SER A 239 -9.63 -21.23 29.42
CA SER A 239 -8.33 -21.11 30.12
C SER A 239 -7.18 -21.82 29.40
N TRP A 240 -7.41 -22.99 28.80
CA TRP A 240 -6.38 -23.73 28.09
C TRP A 240 -5.98 -23.06 26.78
N ILE A 241 -6.95 -22.58 26.00
CA ILE A 241 -6.71 -21.84 24.75
C ILE A 241 -6.03 -20.49 25.06
N TYR A 242 -6.50 -19.81 26.11
CA TYR A 242 -5.90 -18.57 26.58
C TYR A 242 -4.40 -18.75 26.93
N THR A 243 -4.07 -19.81 27.65
CA THR A 243 -2.67 -20.12 28.00
C THR A 243 -1.81 -20.40 26.78
N LYS A 244 -2.34 -21.09 25.77
CA LYS A 244 -1.64 -21.30 24.51
C LYS A 244 -1.39 -19.99 23.78
N TRP A 245 -2.43 -19.15 23.65
CA TRP A 245 -2.31 -17.85 22.99
C TRP A 245 -1.25 -16.96 23.64
N GLN A 246 -1.13 -16.98 24.98
CA GLN A 246 -0.16 -16.16 25.70
C GLN A 246 1.30 -16.36 25.30
N VAL A 247 1.64 -17.51 24.73
CA VAL A 247 3.01 -17.83 24.27
C VAL A 247 3.20 -17.66 22.76
N THR A 248 2.15 -17.18 22.05
CA THR A 248 2.24 -16.93 20.61
C THR A 248 2.79 -15.55 20.29
N PRO A 249 3.37 -15.33 19.10
CA PRO A 249 3.76 -14.01 18.66
C PRO A 249 2.60 -13.01 18.63
N HIS A 250 1.36 -13.45 18.42
CA HIS A 250 0.16 -12.62 18.42
C HIS A 250 -0.03 -11.86 19.73
N ARG A 251 0.28 -12.49 20.88
CA ARG A 251 0.21 -11.86 22.21
C ARG A 251 1.20 -10.71 22.39
N HIS A 252 2.22 -10.63 21.55
CA HIS A 252 3.28 -9.63 21.64
C HIS A 252 3.31 -8.70 20.40
N ALA A 253 2.25 -8.71 19.62
CA ALA A 253 2.19 -7.99 18.34
C ALA A 253 2.35 -6.47 18.51
N PHE A 254 1.72 -5.88 19.52
CA PHE A 254 1.83 -4.44 19.78
C PHE A 254 3.20 -4.04 20.33
N GLN A 255 3.85 -4.92 21.08
CA GLN A 255 5.19 -4.66 21.60
C GLN A 255 6.21 -4.41 20.50
N VAL A 256 6.10 -5.12 19.36
CA VAL A 256 6.95 -4.91 18.20
C VAL A 256 6.77 -3.49 17.66
N LEU A 257 5.53 -3.02 17.55
CA LEU A 257 5.27 -1.64 17.10
C LEU A 257 5.87 -0.61 18.07
N TYR A 258 5.80 -0.89 19.36
CA TYR A 258 6.36 0.02 20.36
C TYR A 258 7.87 0.12 20.26
N GLN A 259 8.57 -1.00 20.05
CA GLN A 259 10.02 -1.05 19.88
C GLN A 259 10.47 -0.31 18.61
N GLU A 260 9.69 -0.45 17.53
CA GLU A 260 9.95 0.18 16.23
C GLU A 260 9.43 1.63 16.13
N ARG A 261 8.84 2.17 17.22
CA ARG A 261 8.20 3.50 17.24
C ARG A 261 7.11 3.65 16.16
N GLN A 262 6.34 2.58 15.95
CA GLN A 262 5.24 2.53 14.99
C GLN A 262 3.87 2.35 15.69
N HIS A 263 3.83 2.39 17.01
CA HIS A 263 2.63 2.14 17.81
C HIS A 263 1.53 3.22 17.67
N ALA A 264 1.84 4.32 17.03
CA ALA A 264 0.88 5.37 16.63
C ALA A 264 0.63 5.40 15.11
N ASN A 265 1.32 4.56 14.33
CA ASN A 265 1.17 4.54 12.87
C ASN A 265 -0.15 3.86 12.46
N PRO A 266 -1.08 4.58 11.80
CA PRO A 266 -2.39 4.05 11.42
C PRO A 266 -2.32 2.92 10.37
N GLU A 267 -1.21 2.76 9.66
CA GLU A 267 -1.01 1.63 8.75
C GLU A 267 -0.60 0.34 9.46
N CYS A 268 0.02 0.45 10.64
CA CYS A 268 0.49 -0.69 11.41
C CYS A 268 -0.55 -1.17 12.44
N ILE A 269 -1.18 -0.21 13.12
CA ILE A 269 -2.10 -0.46 14.23
C ILE A 269 -3.23 -1.46 13.89
N PRO A 270 -3.91 -1.41 12.73
CA PRO A 270 -5.05 -2.29 12.45
C PRO A 270 -4.75 -3.77 12.58
N CYS A 271 -3.53 -4.21 12.25
CA CYS A 271 -3.09 -5.59 12.34
C CYS A 271 -2.51 -5.97 13.71
N HIS A 272 -2.29 -4.99 14.60
CA HIS A 272 -1.58 -5.20 15.87
C HIS A 272 -2.42 -4.93 17.11
N VAL A 273 -3.72 -4.62 16.94
CA VAL A 273 -4.67 -4.36 18.05
C VAL A 273 -6.06 -4.90 17.73
N VAL A 274 -6.96 -4.86 18.69
CA VAL A 274 -8.34 -5.34 18.52
C VAL A 274 -9.27 -4.23 18.04
N GLY A 275 -9.90 -4.40 16.88
CA GLY A 275 -11.02 -3.58 16.41
C GLY A 275 -10.73 -2.10 16.18
N TYR A 276 -9.50 -1.74 15.74
CA TYR A 276 -9.16 -0.38 15.37
C TYR A 276 -10.09 0.15 14.26
N GLY A 277 -10.63 1.37 14.46
CA GLY A 277 -11.59 1.96 13.53
C GLY A 277 -12.99 1.33 13.56
N GLN A 278 -13.22 0.27 14.34
CA GLN A 278 -14.49 -0.47 14.45
C GLN A 278 -15.14 -0.37 15.85
N GLY A 279 -14.69 0.59 16.64
CA GLY A 279 -15.16 0.81 18.03
C GLY A 279 -14.45 -0.04 19.06
N GLY A 280 -13.26 -0.58 18.73
CA GLY A 280 -12.37 -1.30 19.63
C GLY A 280 -11.24 -0.41 20.17
N TYR A 281 -9.99 -0.73 19.78
CA TYR A 281 -8.81 0.02 20.21
C TYR A 281 -8.87 1.48 19.74
N ILE A 282 -8.55 2.39 20.65
CA ILE A 282 -8.44 3.83 20.39
C ILE A 282 -6.95 4.23 20.47
N ASP A 283 -6.38 4.06 21.65
CA ASP A 283 -4.98 4.31 21.96
C ASP A 283 -4.57 3.52 23.22
N ILE A 284 -3.26 3.50 23.51
CA ILE A 284 -2.73 2.72 24.66
C ILE A 284 -3.16 3.29 26.00
N ALA A 285 -3.48 4.57 26.11
CA ALA A 285 -3.92 5.18 27.37
C ALA A 285 -5.41 4.88 27.66
N THR A 286 -6.23 4.89 26.60
CA THR A 286 -7.69 4.74 26.71
C THR A 286 -8.11 3.27 26.72
N THR A 287 -7.50 2.45 25.87
CA THR A 287 -7.91 1.05 25.66
C THR A 287 -6.73 0.05 25.71
N PRO A 288 -5.87 0.09 26.74
CA PRO A 288 -4.65 -0.74 26.81
C PRO A 288 -4.94 -2.24 26.75
N ARG A 289 -6.14 -2.67 27.19
CA ARG A 289 -6.55 -4.08 27.17
C ARG A 289 -6.81 -4.63 25.76
N LEU A 290 -6.90 -3.76 24.76
CA LEU A 290 -7.15 -4.13 23.35
C LEU A 290 -5.89 -4.05 22.48
N THR A 291 -4.71 -3.92 23.09
CA THR A 291 -3.41 -4.11 22.41
C THR A 291 -3.20 -5.57 22.07
N ASP A 292 -2.32 -5.83 21.11
CA ASP A 292 -1.99 -7.16 20.60
C ASP A 292 -3.10 -7.79 19.72
N VAL A 293 -2.76 -8.88 19.03
CA VAL A 293 -3.71 -9.68 18.27
C VAL A 293 -4.34 -10.69 19.21
N GLN A 294 -5.64 -10.53 19.48
CA GLN A 294 -6.36 -11.29 20.48
C GLN A 294 -7.47 -12.16 19.88
N CYS A 295 -8.24 -12.86 20.71
CA CYS A 295 -9.32 -13.75 20.30
C CYS A 295 -10.31 -13.08 19.34
N GLU A 296 -10.66 -11.83 19.63
CA GLU A 296 -11.66 -11.07 18.86
C GLU A 296 -11.18 -10.59 17.48
N ASN A 297 -9.87 -10.62 17.19
CA ASN A 297 -9.38 -10.34 15.84
C ASN A 297 -9.77 -11.45 14.84
N CYS A 298 -9.90 -12.67 15.35
CA CYS A 298 -10.27 -13.84 14.54
C CYS A 298 -11.74 -14.24 14.72
N HIS A 299 -12.27 -14.13 15.94
CA HIS A 299 -13.61 -14.63 16.30
C HIS A 299 -14.69 -13.53 16.32
N GLY A 300 -14.34 -12.28 15.98
CA GLY A 300 -15.28 -11.17 16.04
C GLY A 300 -15.57 -10.69 17.45
N LYS A 301 -16.52 -9.76 17.59
CA LYS A 301 -16.86 -9.10 18.85
C LYS A 301 -17.39 -10.08 19.92
N GLY A 302 -16.73 -10.14 21.07
CA GLY A 302 -16.98 -11.13 22.12
C GLY A 302 -18.00 -10.74 23.19
N SER A 303 -18.47 -9.49 23.25
CA SER A 303 -19.30 -9.01 24.36
C SER A 303 -20.60 -9.79 24.55
N SER A 304 -21.31 -10.10 23.46
CA SER A 304 -22.57 -10.85 23.50
C SER A 304 -22.36 -12.28 23.97
N HIS A 305 -21.30 -12.94 23.47
CA HIS A 305 -20.92 -14.27 23.86
C HIS A 305 -20.47 -14.32 25.34
N ALA A 306 -19.64 -13.38 25.77
CA ALA A 306 -19.20 -13.30 27.19
C ALA A 306 -20.35 -13.06 28.14
N ALA A 307 -21.38 -12.29 27.76
CA ALA A 307 -22.56 -12.05 28.57
C ALA A 307 -23.51 -13.26 28.60
N ASN A 308 -23.59 -14.03 27.52
CA ASN A 308 -24.47 -15.20 27.45
C ASN A 308 -23.85 -16.32 26.56
N PRO A 309 -22.94 -17.11 27.12
CA PRO A 309 -22.19 -18.13 26.38
C PRO A 309 -23.04 -19.24 25.74
N GLN A 310 -24.29 -19.41 26.20
CA GLN A 310 -25.16 -20.48 25.71
C GLN A 310 -25.96 -20.09 24.45
N THR A 311 -26.16 -18.81 24.22
CA THR A 311 -27.01 -18.31 23.10
C THR A 311 -26.25 -17.62 22.01
N ALA A 312 -25.06 -17.12 22.26
CA ALA A 312 -24.21 -16.49 21.29
C ALA A 312 -23.08 -17.45 20.84
N THR A 313 -22.95 -17.64 19.56
CA THR A 313 -21.84 -18.39 18.97
C THR A 313 -20.82 -17.41 18.41
N SER A 314 -19.53 -17.64 18.66
CA SER A 314 -18.48 -16.93 17.95
C SER A 314 -18.45 -17.35 16.49
N GLU A 315 -18.00 -16.47 15.61
CA GLU A 315 -17.81 -16.81 14.20
C GLU A 315 -16.76 -17.92 14.04
N VAL A 316 -16.99 -18.80 13.09
CA VAL A 316 -15.98 -19.81 12.70
C VAL A 316 -14.87 -19.09 11.95
N VAL A 317 -13.64 -19.23 12.44
CA VAL A 317 -12.47 -18.60 11.84
C VAL A 317 -12.22 -19.19 10.47
N SER A 318 -12.19 -18.34 9.46
CA SER A 318 -11.85 -18.69 8.09
C SER A 318 -10.47 -18.15 7.71
N GLU A 319 -9.89 -18.69 6.65
CA GLU A 319 -8.63 -18.18 6.09
C GLU A 319 -8.66 -16.68 5.81
N SER A 320 -9.82 -16.15 5.37
CA SER A 320 -9.98 -14.72 5.10
C SER A 320 -9.74 -13.84 6.33
N ALA A 321 -10.04 -14.31 7.55
CA ALA A 321 -9.73 -13.59 8.77
C ALA A 321 -8.21 -13.44 8.99
N CYS A 322 -7.43 -14.45 8.65
CA CYS A 322 -5.97 -14.40 8.72
C CYS A 322 -5.38 -13.47 7.67
N LEU A 323 -5.93 -13.50 6.46
CA LEU A 323 -5.45 -12.70 5.32
C LEU A 323 -5.72 -11.20 5.47
N THR A 324 -6.51 -10.76 6.46
CA THR A 324 -6.63 -9.33 6.78
C THR A 324 -5.31 -8.72 7.27
N CYS A 325 -4.46 -9.54 7.90
CA CYS A 325 -3.15 -9.14 8.43
C CYS A 325 -2.00 -9.83 7.69
N HIS A 326 -2.13 -11.13 7.39
CA HIS A 326 -1.14 -11.92 6.65
C HIS A 326 -1.32 -11.72 5.14
N CYS A 327 -1.02 -10.50 4.65
CA CYS A 327 -1.14 -10.12 3.25
C CYS A 327 0.08 -9.33 2.79
N GLY A 328 0.33 -9.31 1.49
CA GLY A 328 1.52 -8.68 0.90
C GLY A 328 2.79 -9.26 1.53
N LYS A 329 3.78 -8.44 1.82
CA LYS A 329 5.08 -8.91 2.39
C LYS A 329 4.97 -9.66 3.73
N TRP A 330 3.84 -9.55 4.42
CA TRP A 330 3.58 -10.23 5.68
C TRP A 330 2.87 -11.57 5.47
N GLY A 331 2.56 -11.92 4.22
CA GLY A 331 1.85 -13.12 3.83
C GLY A 331 2.55 -13.99 2.79
N ASP A 332 3.75 -13.60 2.32
CA ASP A 332 4.44 -14.33 1.24
C ASP A 332 4.71 -15.81 1.56
N ASP A 333 4.97 -16.12 2.84
CA ASP A 333 5.18 -17.50 3.34
C ASP A 333 4.01 -18.00 4.19
N PHE A 334 2.85 -17.31 4.18
CA PHE A 334 1.72 -17.68 5.03
C PHE A 334 0.97 -18.89 4.44
N ASP A 335 0.97 -20.00 5.19
CA ASP A 335 0.16 -21.17 4.93
C ASP A 335 -0.90 -21.36 6.01
N TYR A 336 -2.15 -21.15 5.66
CA TYR A 336 -3.28 -21.23 6.60
C TYR A 336 -3.37 -22.59 7.29
N SER A 337 -3.15 -23.68 6.56
CA SER A 337 -3.31 -25.04 7.08
C SER A 337 -2.31 -25.37 8.20
N THR A 338 -1.16 -24.74 8.17
CA THR A 338 -0.11 -24.85 9.18
C THR A 338 -0.30 -23.81 10.28
N ALA A 339 -0.55 -22.55 9.90
CA ALA A 339 -0.65 -21.42 10.83
C ALA A 339 -1.81 -21.58 11.83
N VAL A 340 -2.98 -22.03 11.39
CA VAL A 340 -4.14 -22.21 12.26
C VAL A 340 -3.89 -23.18 13.42
N LYS A 341 -3.02 -24.17 13.22
CA LYS A 341 -2.66 -25.16 14.25
C LYS A 341 -1.71 -24.60 15.31
N SER A 342 -1.01 -23.51 15.02
CA SER A 342 -0.06 -22.89 15.94
C SER A 342 -0.67 -21.75 16.76
N VAL A 343 -1.87 -21.29 16.45
CA VAL A 343 -2.54 -20.24 17.20
C VAL A 343 -3.20 -20.79 18.47
N HIS A 344 -3.86 -21.95 18.37
CA HIS A 344 -4.45 -22.63 19.54
C HIS A 344 -4.81 -24.11 19.27
#